data_d4e3cf6eacca04dd734b93b12a0dc74f
#
_entry.id   d4e3cf6eacca04dd734b93b12a0dc74f
#
_cell.length_a   1.000
_cell.length_b   1.000
_cell.length_c   1.000
_cell.angle_alpha   90.00
_cell.angle_beta   90.00
_cell.angle_gamma   90.00
#
_symmetry.space_group_name_H-M   'P 1'
#
loop_
_entity.id
_entity.type
_entity.pdbx_description
1 polymer ?
#
loop_
_entity_poly.entity_id
_entity_poly.type
_entity_poly.pdbx_seq_one_letter_code
_entity_poly.pdbx_strand_id
1 'polypeptide(L)'
;MNSVGIIGFGRFGKVLANILQKGFSIKAYDLKSTGEFPGVDFVDLKNILKEKVIFIAVPIRHFEKVISDISSQLSEGITIIDVCSVKNHPVEIMEKYLPENVGIIATHPMFGPDSFMSNNRPKMMMNNTRDLHNQFSFWRQY
;
A
#
# COMPACT_ATOMS: atom_id res chain seq x y z
N MET A 1 13.28 8.12 -4.34
CA MET A 1 12.25 7.08 -4.63
C MET A 1 11.38 7.62 -5.74
N ASN A 2 11.38 6.95 -6.88
CA ASN A 2 10.69 7.42 -8.08
C ASN A 2 9.44 6.60 -8.41
N SER A 3 9.30 5.41 -7.81
CA SER A 3 8.15 4.53 -8.01
C SER A 3 7.66 3.94 -6.69
N VAL A 4 6.39 3.57 -6.68
CA VAL A 4 5.73 2.87 -5.57
C VAL A 4 4.89 1.73 -6.11
N GLY A 5 4.73 0.67 -5.29
CA GLY A 5 3.90 -0.48 -5.60
C GLY A 5 2.52 -0.39 -4.95
N ILE A 6 1.52 -0.90 -5.63
CA ILE A 6 0.17 -1.11 -5.10
C ILE A 6 -0.22 -2.57 -5.32
N ILE A 7 -0.47 -3.31 -4.24
CA ILE A 7 -1.05 -4.66 -4.29
C ILE A 7 -2.53 -4.56 -3.98
N GLY A 8 -3.35 -5.00 -4.93
CA GLY A 8 -4.80 -4.82 -4.91
C GLY A 8 -5.23 -3.59 -5.72
N PHE A 9 -5.89 -3.82 -6.86
CA PHE A 9 -6.29 -2.75 -7.76
C PHE A 9 -7.80 -2.70 -7.99
N GLY A 10 -8.53 -2.84 -6.88
CA GLY A 10 -9.98 -2.61 -6.85
C GLY A 10 -10.32 -1.12 -6.86
N ARG A 11 -11.52 -0.77 -6.39
CA ARG A 11 -12.01 0.62 -6.38
C ARG A 11 -11.06 1.55 -5.61
N PHE A 12 -10.61 1.14 -4.41
CA PHE A 12 -9.71 1.96 -3.61
C PHE A 12 -8.29 2.02 -4.18
N GLY A 13 -7.76 0.92 -4.71
CA GLY A 13 -6.46 0.90 -5.39
C GLY A 13 -6.38 1.91 -6.53
N LYS A 14 -7.46 2.08 -7.30
CA LYS A 14 -7.58 3.10 -8.36
C LYS A 14 -7.55 4.53 -7.80
N VAL A 15 -8.25 4.79 -6.70
CA VAL A 15 -8.21 6.09 -6.01
C VAL A 15 -6.80 6.38 -5.52
N LEU A 16 -6.16 5.41 -4.90
CA LEU A 16 -4.80 5.53 -4.40
C LEU A 16 -3.80 5.82 -5.54
N ALA A 17 -3.91 5.12 -6.65
CA ALA A 17 -3.09 5.37 -7.83
C ALA A 17 -3.26 6.80 -8.35
N ASN A 18 -4.50 7.32 -8.45
CA ASN A 18 -4.76 8.71 -8.85
C ASN A 18 -4.12 9.75 -7.91
N ILE A 19 -4.05 9.45 -6.61
CA ILE A 19 -3.38 10.32 -5.65
C ILE A 19 -1.87 10.26 -5.85
N LEU A 20 -1.31 9.06 -5.85
CA LEU A 20 0.13 8.84 -5.83
C LEU A 20 0.83 9.18 -7.15
N GLN A 21 0.16 9.05 -8.29
CA GLN A 21 0.76 9.37 -9.59
C GLN A 21 1.09 10.86 -9.79
N LYS A 22 0.66 11.72 -8.89
CA LYS A 22 1.08 13.14 -8.88
C LYS A 22 2.56 13.31 -8.52
N GLY A 23 3.15 12.35 -7.84
CA GLY A 23 4.54 12.40 -7.40
C GLY A 23 5.38 11.17 -7.72
N PHE A 24 4.75 10.07 -8.15
CA PHE A 24 5.43 8.79 -8.36
C PHE A 24 4.98 8.09 -9.63
N SER A 25 5.86 7.27 -10.18
CA SER A 25 5.47 6.20 -11.10
C SER A 25 4.78 5.09 -10.33
N ILE A 26 3.65 4.62 -10.81
CA ILE A 26 2.86 3.60 -10.12
C ILE A 26 3.01 2.25 -10.80
N LYS A 27 3.43 1.26 -10.01
CA LYS A 27 3.32 -0.15 -10.40
C LYS A 27 2.18 -0.78 -9.63
N ALA A 28 1.39 -1.61 -10.28
CA ALA A 28 0.28 -2.31 -9.66
C ALA A 28 0.32 -3.81 -9.90
N TYR A 29 -0.15 -4.55 -8.93
CA TYR A 29 -0.40 -5.98 -9.03
C TYR A 29 -1.78 -6.30 -8.46
N ASP A 30 -2.55 -7.07 -9.22
CA ASP A 30 -3.84 -7.60 -8.79
C ASP A 30 -4.09 -8.97 -9.42
N LEU A 31 -4.63 -9.91 -8.65
CA LEU A 31 -4.92 -11.27 -9.13
C LEU A 31 -5.96 -11.31 -10.26
N LYS A 32 -6.88 -10.35 -10.26
CA LYS A 32 -8.03 -10.33 -11.18
C LYS A 32 -7.91 -9.29 -12.27
N SER A 33 -7.04 -8.30 -12.10
CA SER A 33 -6.92 -7.18 -13.02
C SER A 33 -5.65 -7.31 -13.85
N THR A 34 -5.84 -7.57 -15.14
CA THR A 34 -4.83 -7.35 -16.17
C THR A 34 -5.11 -6.06 -16.93
N GLY A 35 -5.92 -5.19 -16.33
CA GLY A 35 -6.50 -4.04 -16.98
C GLY A 35 -5.52 -2.92 -17.26
N GLU A 36 -5.93 -2.04 -18.16
CA GLU A 36 -5.25 -0.77 -18.42
C GLU A 36 -5.79 0.30 -17.47
N PHE A 37 -4.89 1.07 -16.88
CA PHE A 37 -5.25 2.25 -16.11
C PHE A 37 -4.22 3.35 -16.42
N PRO A 38 -4.66 4.58 -16.77
CA PRO A 38 -3.75 5.65 -17.16
C PRO A 38 -2.66 5.92 -16.10
N GLY A 39 -1.40 5.90 -16.52
CA GLY A 39 -0.26 6.19 -15.65
C GLY A 39 0.12 5.05 -14.69
N VAL A 40 -0.43 3.86 -14.85
CA VAL A 40 -0.10 2.69 -14.02
C VAL A 40 0.49 1.58 -14.87
N ASP A 41 1.63 1.06 -14.43
CA ASP A 41 2.31 -0.10 -15.00
C ASP A 41 1.89 -1.36 -14.23
N PHE A 42 1.13 -2.26 -14.88
CA PHE A 42 0.74 -3.54 -14.28
C PHE A 42 1.87 -4.55 -14.43
N VAL A 43 2.34 -5.05 -13.31
CA VAL A 43 3.48 -5.99 -13.23
C VAL A 43 3.09 -7.27 -12.48
N ASP A 44 3.91 -8.30 -12.60
CA ASP A 44 3.76 -9.52 -11.83
C ASP A 44 4.16 -9.32 -10.34
N LEU A 45 3.81 -10.30 -9.50
CA LEU A 45 4.11 -10.25 -8.07
C LEU A 45 5.62 -10.10 -7.80
N LYS A 46 6.46 -10.81 -8.52
CA LYS A 46 7.92 -10.75 -8.35
C LYS A 46 8.48 -9.36 -8.60
N ASN A 47 7.92 -8.64 -9.56
CA ASN A 47 8.37 -7.29 -9.90
C ASN A 47 7.82 -6.24 -8.95
N ILE A 48 6.56 -6.35 -8.48
CA ILE A 48 6.02 -5.42 -7.49
C ILE A 48 6.78 -5.48 -6.16
N LEU A 49 7.22 -6.67 -5.74
CA LEU A 49 7.96 -6.88 -4.49
C LEU A 49 9.40 -6.32 -4.50
N LYS A 50 9.84 -5.73 -5.60
CA LYS A 50 11.12 -4.98 -5.68
C LYS A 50 10.97 -3.50 -5.33
N GLU A 51 9.73 -3.00 -5.24
CA GLU A 51 9.50 -1.61 -4.89
C GLU A 51 9.87 -1.34 -3.42
N LYS A 52 10.45 -0.17 -3.16
CA LYS A 52 10.87 0.23 -1.81
C LYS A 52 9.69 0.52 -0.88
N VAL A 53 8.58 0.95 -1.45
CA VAL A 53 7.33 1.18 -0.73
C VAL A 53 6.21 0.48 -1.48
N ILE A 54 5.44 -0.32 -0.75
CA ILE A 54 4.33 -1.09 -1.30
C ILE A 54 3.08 -0.83 -0.45
N PHE A 55 2.06 -0.32 -1.09
CA PHE A 55 0.73 -0.15 -0.50
C PHE A 55 -0.09 -1.42 -0.67
N ILE A 56 -0.74 -1.87 0.41
CA ILE A 56 -1.63 -3.03 0.40
C ILE A 56 -3.08 -2.54 0.41
N ALA A 57 -3.72 -2.61 -0.75
CA ALA A 57 -5.09 -2.12 -0.98
C ALA A 57 -6.07 -3.26 -1.29
N VAL A 58 -5.89 -4.40 -0.65
CA VAL A 58 -6.79 -5.55 -0.77
C VAL A 58 -7.91 -5.50 0.26
N PRO A 59 -9.08 -6.13 -0.01
CA PRO A 59 -10.12 -6.27 0.99
C PRO A 59 -9.60 -6.95 2.27
N ILE A 60 -10.11 -6.52 3.42
CA ILE A 60 -9.67 -7.02 4.74
C ILE A 60 -9.71 -8.55 4.86
N ARG A 61 -10.70 -9.20 4.24
CA ARG A 61 -10.84 -10.66 4.23
C ARG A 61 -9.69 -11.39 3.53
N HIS A 62 -8.93 -10.70 2.67
CA HIS A 62 -7.79 -11.25 1.94
C HIS A 62 -6.44 -10.75 2.49
N PHE A 63 -6.45 -9.83 3.42
CA PHE A 63 -5.27 -9.13 3.91
C PHE A 63 -4.24 -10.09 4.52
N GLU A 64 -4.67 -10.94 5.46
CA GLU A 64 -3.78 -11.91 6.12
C GLU A 64 -3.12 -12.85 5.12
N LYS A 65 -3.90 -13.38 4.18
CA LYS A 65 -3.36 -14.27 3.14
C LYS A 65 -2.32 -13.56 2.29
N VAL A 66 -2.59 -12.35 1.84
CA VAL A 66 -1.64 -11.58 1.02
C VAL A 66 -0.36 -11.30 1.78
N ILE A 67 -0.43 -10.81 3.02
CA ILE A 67 0.75 -10.54 3.84
C ILE A 67 1.56 -11.82 4.10
N SER A 68 0.91 -12.90 4.45
CA SER A 68 1.54 -14.20 4.66
C SER A 68 2.26 -14.71 3.39
N ASP A 69 1.60 -14.62 2.23
CA ASP A 69 2.14 -15.12 0.97
C ASP A 69 3.36 -14.32 0.49
N ILE A 70 3.41 -13.02 0.74
CA ILE A 70 4.53 -12.17 0.30
C ILE A 70 5.68 -12.11 1.30
N SER A 71 5.45 -12.40 2.56
CA SER A 71 6.39 -12.15 3.67
C SER A 71 7.79 -12.72 3.44
N SER A 72 7.89 -13.97 2.96
CA SER A 72 9.17 -14.65 2.69
C SER A 72 9.88 -14.16 1.44
N GLN A 73 9.23 -13.36 0.61
CA GLN A 73 9.74 -12.85 -0.66
C GLN A 73 10.21 -11.39 -0.58
N LEU A 74 9.95 -10.73 0.55
CA LEU A 74 10.34 -9.34 0.77
C LEU A 74 11.81 -9.23 1.11
N SER A 75 12.48 -8.27 0.48
CA SER A 75 13.88 -7.95 0.76
C SER A 75 13.99 -6.87 1.83
N GLU A 76 15.16 -6.75 2.42
CA GLU A 76 15.51 -5.63 3.30
C GLU A 76 15.32 -4.28 2.61
N GLY A 77 14.94 -3.28 3.36
CA GLY A 77 14.75 -1.91 2.87
C GLY A 77 13.37 -1.62 2.28
N ILE A 78 12.45 -2.58 2.34
CA ILE A 78 11.06 -2.40 1.90
C ILE A 78 10.22 -1.89 3.07
N THR A 79 9.29 -0.99 2.80
CA THR A 79 8.24 -0.56 3.73
C THR A 79 6.88 -0.94 3.18
N ILE A 80 6.10 -1.64 3.99
CA ILE A 80 4.71 -1.98 3.69
C ILE A 80 3.80 -0.95 4.34
N ILE A 81 2.87 -0.42 3.55
CA ILE A 81 1.85 0.54 4.01
C ILE A 81 0.47 -0.07 3.77
N ASP A 82 -0.30 -0.29 4.83
CA ASP A 82 -1.68 -0.73 4.68
C ASP A 82 -2.63 0.48 4.55
N VAL A 83 -3.77 0.26 3.91
CA VAL A 83 -4.83 1.28 3.75
C VAL A 83 -6.19 0.77 4.24
N CYS A 84 -6.18 -0.16 5.19
CA CYS A 84 -7.40 -0.73 5.75
C CYS A 84 -8.16 0.26 6.66
N SER A 85 -9.48 0.17 6.67
CA SER A 85 -10.34 1.01 7.52
C SER A 85 -10.25 0.63 9.00
N VAL A 86 -9.96 -0.64 9.33
CA VAL A 86 -9.71 -1.11 10.69
C VAL A 86 -8.22 -1.22 10.92
N LYS A 87 -7.73 -0.96 12.15
CA LYS A 87 -6.28 -0.89 12.40
C LYS A 87 -5.70 -2.03 13.22
N ASN A 88 -6.38 -2.50 14.24
CA ASN A 88 -5.80 -3.51 15.13
C ASN A 88 -5.41 -4.78 14.38
N HIS A 89 -6.35 -5.35 13.64
CA HIS A 89 -6.13 -6.60 12.91
C HIS A 89 -5.03 -6.51 11.82
N PRO A 90 -5.00 -5.51 10.93
CA PRO A 90 -3.90 -5.37 9.96
C PRO A 90 -2.53 -5.18 10.60
N VAL A 91 -2.42 -4.41 11.67
CA VAL A 91 -1.15 -4.21 12.39
C VAL A 91 -0.65 -5.51 12.98
N GLU A 92 -1.50 -6.25 13.69
CA GLU A 92 -1.16 -7.55 14.28
C GLU A 92 -0.69 -8.56 13.21
N ILE A 93 -1.36 -8.59 12.04
CA ILE A 93 -0.98 -9.45 10.93
C ILE A 93 0.39 -9.04 10.35
N MET A 94 0.59 -7.75 10.11
CA MET A 94 1.86 -7.28 9.57
C MET A 94 3.02 -7.56 10.55
N GLU A 95 2.83 -7.31 11.85
CA GLU A 95 3.86 -7.61 12.86
C GLU A 95 4.11 -9.12 13.00
N LYS A 96 3.09 -9.95 12.85
CA LYS A 96 3.20 -11.41 12.93
C LYS A 96 3.97 -12.03 11.77
N TYR A 97 3.71 -11.57 10.54
CA TYR A 97 4.21 -12.24 9.34
C TYR A 97 5.40 -11.54 8.69
N LEU A 98 5.49 -10.20 8.75
CA LEU A 98 6.55 -9.48 8.05
C LEU A 98 7.88 -9.61 8.79
N PRO A 99 8.99 -9.84 8.05
CA PRO A 99 10.33 -9.89 8.62
C PRO A 99 10.66 -8.61 9.40
N GLU A 100 11.50 -8.72 10.44
CA GLU A 100 11.88 -7.58 11.30
C GLU A 100 12.60 -6.45 10.55
N ASN A 101 13.23 -6.77 9.41
CA ASN A 101 13.92 -5.81 8.54
C ASN A 101 13.01 -5.16 7.49
N VAL A 102 11.70 -5.40 7.54
CA VAL A 102 10.68 -4.75 6.70
C VAL A 102 9.95 -3.68 7.52
N GLY A 103 9.90 -2.46 7.01
CA GLY A 103 9.20 -1.35 7.64
C GLY A 103 7.67 -1.51 7.57
N ILE A 104 6.97 -0.96 8.54
CA ILE A 104 5.51 -0.99 8.63
C ILE A 104 4.97 0.39 8.95
N ILE A 105 4.08 0.89 8.10
CA ILE A 105 3.29 2.10 8.37
C ILE A 105 1.81 1.72 8.26
N ALA A 106 1.08 1.85 9.34
CA ALA A 106 -0.36 1.64 9.34
C ALA A 106 -1.07 2.94 8.97
N THR A 107 -2.00 2.90 8.02
CA THR A 107 -2.80 4.06 7.66
C THR A 107 -4.29 3.76 7.68
N HIS A 108 -5.08 4.82 7.87
CA HIS A 108 -6.53 4.77 7.76
C HIS A 108 -7.00 5.96 6.92
N PRO A 109 -7.26 5.75 5.63
CA PRO A 109 -7.90 6.76 4.81
C PRO A 109 -9.28 7.13 5.36
N MET A 110 -9.51 8.41 5.56
CA MET A 110 -10.81 8.95 6.02
C MET A 110 -11.71 9.29 4.82
N PHE A 111 -11.48 8.62 3.70
CA PHE A 111 -12.22 8.75 2.44
C PHE A 111 -12.29 7.40 1.74
N GLY A 112 -13.29 7.23 0.90
CA GLY A 112 -13.45 6.05 0.05
C GLY A 112 -13.60 6.44 -1.42
N PRO A 113 -13.82 5.45 -2.31
CA PRO A 113 -14.00 5.71 -3.74
C PRO A 113 -15.14 6.69 -4.05
N ASP A 114 -16.23 6.62 -3.30
CA ASP A 114 -17.40 7.46 -3.52
C ASP A 114 -17.23 8.87 -2.92
N SER A 115 -16.56 9.01 -1.78
CA SER A 115 -16.36 10.30 -1.11
C SER A 115 -15.14 11.07 -1.62
N PHE A 116 -14.19 10.43 -2.28
CA PHE A 116 -12.99 11.07 -2.79
C PHE A 116 -13.29 12.15 -3.83
N MET A 117 -14.24 11.92 -4.72
CA MET A 117 -14.62 12.87 -5.77
C MET A 117 -15.28 14.14 -5.22
N SER A 118 -15.94 14.06 -4.07
CA SER A 118 -16.60 15.18 -3.41
C SER A 118 -15.76 15.86 -2.34
N ASN A 119 -14.60 15.29 -1.96
CA ASN A 119 -13.74 15.79 -0.90
C ASN A 119 -12.47 16.44 -1.48
N ASN A 120 -12.41 17.78 -1.44
CA ASN A 120 -11.27 18.55 -1.94
C ASN A 120 -10.01 18.41 -1.06
N ARG A 121 -10.12 17.86 0.17
CA ARG A 121 -9.02 17.67 1.12
C ARG A 121 -9.14 16.30 1.78
N PRO A 122 -8.81 15.22 1.06
CA PRO A 122 -8.80 13.88 1.64
C PRO A 122 -7.82 13.82 2.81
N LYS A 123 -8.24 13.20 3.91
CA LYS A 123 -7.43 13.03 5.12
C LYS A 123 -7.10 11.57 5.33
N MET A 124 -5.93 11.31 5.87
CA MET A 124 -5.48 9.97 6.23
C MET A 124 -4.88 10.00 7.64
N MET A 125 -5.32 9.10 8.50
CA MET A 125 -4.63 8.84 9.75
C MET A 125 -3.44 7.92 9.49
N MET A 126 -2.33 8.15 10.18
CA MET A 126 -1.12 7.36 10.04
C MET A 126 -0.54 7.00 11.41
N ASN A 127 -0.04 5.78 11.52
CA ASN A 127 0.66 5.29 12.71
C ASN A 127 2.04 4.75 12.32
N ASN A 128 3.05 5.24 13.00
CA ASN A 128 4.41 4.73 12.89
C ASN A 128 4.53 3.42 13.68
N THR A 129 4.27 2.30 13.04
CA THR A 129 4.34 0.99 13.68
C THR A 129 5.77 0.47 13.74
N ARG A 130 6.49 0.51 12.62
CA ARG A 130 7.91 0.09 12.52
C ARG A 130 8.59 0.83 11.37
N ASP A 131 9.01 2.07 11.60
CA ASP A 131 9.66 2.90 10.58
C ASP A 131 11.17 2.69 10.58
N LEU A 132 11.62 1.69 9.86
CA LEU A 132 13.06 1.34 9.75
C LEU A 132 13.81 2.22 8.74
N HIS A 133 13.09 2.92 7.86
CA HIS A 133 13.69 3.57 6.69
C HIS A 133 13.33 5.06 6.60
N ASN A 134 12.90 5.67 7.72
CA ASN A 134 12.48 7.08 7.81
C ASN A 134 11.38 7.45 6.80
N GLN A 135 10.52 6.50 6.48
CA GLN A 135 9.44 6.69 5.52
C GLN A 135 8.25 7.44 6.11
N PHE A 136 8.02 7.29 7.43
CA PHE A 136 6.85 7.88 8.09
C PHE A 136 6.79 9.40 7.95
N SER A 137 7.90 10.10 8.20
CA SER A 137 7.97 11.57 8.07
C SER A 137 7.68 12.03 6.65
N PHE A 138 8.19 11.32 5.65
CA PHE A 138 7.93 11.62 4.25
C PHE A 138 6.45 11.45 3.91
N TRP A 139 5.87 10.29 4.21
CA TRP A 139 4.48 10.00 3.87
C TRP A 139 3.48 10.84 4.65
N ARG A 140 3.83 11.28 5.85
CA ARG A 140 3.01 12.21 6.64
C ARG A 140 2.91 13.58 5.99
N GLN A 141 3.91 14.00 5.23
CA GLN A 141 3.94 15.31 4.55
C GLN A 141 3.35 15.25 3.15
N TYR A 142 3.38 14.09 2.51
CA TYR A 142 2.83 13.88 1.18
C TYR A 142 1.31 13.94 1.16
#